data_858cd666285605397375fe2ef5460d2e
#
_entry.id   858cd666285605397375fe2ef5460d2e
#
_cell.length_a   1.000
_cell.length_b   1.000
_cell.length_c   1.000
_cell.angle_alpha   90.00
_cell.angle_beta   90.00
_cell.angle_gamma   90.00
#
_symmetry.space_group_name_H-M   'P 1'
#
loop_
_entity.id
_entity.type
_entity.pdbx_description
1 polymer ?
#
loop_
_entity_poly.entity_id
_entity_poly.type
_entity_poly.pdbx_seq_one_letter_code
_entity_poly.pdbx_strand_id
1 'polypeptide(L)'
;KTVNNFVFLSREGFYDGVIFHRIIKGFMIQGGAPTGTGMGGPGYQFEDEPVTRDYLAGTLAMANAGPNTNGSQFFIVHGRADLPKNYTIFGQVVSGMDVVDAMANLDVTQGSSGERSTPSAPPTIEGIEVTEEP
;
A
#
# COMPACT_ATOMS: atom_id res chain seq x y z
N LYS A 1 -4.28 16.12 1.34
CA LYS A 1 -3.12 16.01 0.44
C LYS A 1 -2.85 14.56 0.02
N THR A 2 -2.79 13.65 0.97
CA THR A 2 -2.52 12.23 0.70
C THR A 2 -3.64 11.61 -0.14
N VAL A 3 -4.89 11.85 0.22
CA VAL A 3 -6.05 11.37 -0.55
C VAL A 3 -6.01 11.93 -1.97
N ASN A 4 -5.76 13.23 -2.11
CA ASN A 4 -5.67 13.86 -3.42
C ASN A 4 -4.58 13.25 -4.29
N ASN A 5 -3.43 12.93 -3.69
CA ASN A 5 -2.33 12.29 -4.41
C ASN A 5 -2.73 10.90 -4.91
N PHE A 6 -3.35 10.09 -4.06
CA PHE A 6 -3.78 8.75 -4.43
C PHE A 6 -4.84 8.80 -5.54
N VAL A 7 -5.81 9.70 -5.42
CA VAL A 7 -6.85 9.91 -6.42
C VAL A 7 -6.25 10.36 -7.76
N PHE A 8 -5.34 11.33 -7.70
CA PHE A 8 -4.66 11.84 -8.91
C PHE A 8 -3.90 10.71 -9.62
N LEU A 9 -3.08 9.97 -8.90
CA LEU A 9 -2.30 8.88 -9.49
C LEU A 9 -3.20 7.78 -10.04
N SER A 10 -4.28 7.47 -9.33
CA SER A 10 -5.24 6.45 -9.78
C SER A 10 -5.93 6.86 -11.08
N ARG A 11 -6.33 8.13 -11.20
CA ARG A 11 -6.98 8.66 -12.41
C ARG A 11 -6.04 8.75 -13.59
N GLU A 12 -4.76 8.95 -13.33
CA GLU A 12 -3.73 8.99 -14.38
C GLU A 12 -3.27 7.61 -14.85
N GLY A 13 -3.81 6.54 -14.26
CA GLY A 13 -3.41 5.18 -14.59
C GLY A 13 -2.03 4.79 -14.07
N PHE A 14 -1.49 5.54 -13.11
CA PHE A 14 -0.16 5.28 -12.55
C PHE A 14 -0.04 3.87 -11.98
N TYR A 15 -1.10 3.40 -11.33
CA TYR A 15 -1.11 2.09 -10.67
C TYR A 15 -1.45 0.93 -11.60
N ASP A 16 -1.81 1.18 -12.85
CA ASP A 16 -2.18 0.11 -13.79
C ASP A 16 -0.99 -0.80 -14.04
N GLY A 17 -1.16 -2.08 -13.79
CA GLY A 17 -0.10 -3.08 -13.97
C GLY A 17 0.93 -3.14 -12.84
N VAL A 18 0.79 -2.32 -11.81
CA VAL A 18 1.71 -2.29 -10.67
C VAL A 18 1.37 -3.41 -9.71
N ILE A 19 2.40 -4.07 -9.17
CA ILE A 19 2.22 -5.25 -8.30
C ILE A 19 2.21 -4.88 -6.82
N PHE A 20 1.68 -5.81 -6.01
CA PHE A 20 1.95 -5.84 -4.58
C PHE A 20 3.22 -6.66 -4.38
N HIS A 21 4.31 -5.98 -4.09
CA HIS A 21 5.65 -6.59 -4.06
C HIS A 21 6.06 -7.10 -2.67
N ARG A 22 5.28 -6.80 -1.64
CA ARG A 22 5.59 -7.20 -0.27
C ARG A 22 4.32 -7.63 0.44
N ILE A 23 4.31 -8.88 0.91
CA ILE A 23 3.13 -9.46 1.56
C ILE A 23 3.58 -10.15 2.85
N ILE A 24 2.98 -9.76 3.98
CA ILE A 24 3.21 -10.42 5.26
C ILE A 24 1.85 -10.71 5.89
N LYS A 25 1.48 -11.99 5.91
CA LYS A 25 0.22 -12.45 6.47
C LYS A 25 0.08 -12.00 7.93
N GLY A 26 -1.10 -11.52 8.28
CA GLY A 26 -1.39 -11.01 9.62
C GLY A 26 -0.93 -9.59 9.86
N PHE A 27 -0.13 -9.03 8.95
CA PHE A 27 0.42 -7.68 9.03
C PHE A 27 -0.13 -6.79 7.93
N MET A 28 0.37 -6.92 6.69
CA MET A 28 -0.05 -6.03 5.61
C MET A 28 0.29 -6.58 4.22
N ILE A 29 -0.33 -5.98 3.20
CA ILE A 29 0.09 -6.13 1.81
C ILE A 29 0.49 -4.75 1.31
N GLN A 30 1.62 -4.66 0.62
CA GLN A 30 2.21 -3.39 0.18
C GLN A 30 2.46 -3.39 -1.31
N GLY A 31 2.10 -2.32 -1.97
CA GLY A 31 2.30 -2.14 -3.39
C GLY A 31 2.44 -0.68 -3.77
N GLY A 32 2.35 -0.40 -5.07
CA GLY A 32 2.39 0.96 -5.58
C GLY A 32 3.75 1.47 -6.02
N ALA A 33 4.79 0.63 -5.96
CA ALA A 33 6.09 0.98 -6.52
C ALA A 33 6.09 0.72 -8.04
N PRO A 34 6.34 1.72 -8.89
CA PRO A 34 6.21 1.54 -10.34
C PRO A 34 7.16 0.48 -10.92
N THR A 35 8.29 0.26 -10.27
CA THR A 35 9.27 -0.74 -10.71
C THR A 35 8.99 -2.15 -10.16
N GLY A 36 8.07 -2.28 -9.21
CA GLY A 36 7.78 -3.56 -8.56
C GLY A 36 8.87 -4.05 -7.62
N THR A 37 9.85 -3.23 -7.30
CA THR A 37 11.00 -3.61 -6.46
C THR A 37 10.97 -2.98 -5.06
N GLY A 38 9.96 -2.17 -4.77
CA GLY A 38 9.94 -1.35 -3.56
C GLY A 38 10.71 -0.05 -3.71
N MET A 39 11.24 0.18 -4.91
CA MET A 39 11.98 1.40 -5.25
C MET A 39 11.16 2.21 -6.25
N GLY A 40 11.50 3.49 -6.36
CA GLY A 40 10.82 4.37 -7.30
C GLY A 40 9.52 4.93 -6.75
N GLY A 41 8.98 5.89 -7.46
CA GLY A 41 7.76 6.59 -7.09
C GLY A 41 7.30 7.48 -8.22
N PRO A 42 6.41 8.46 -7.95
CA PRO A 42 5.82 9.29 -8.98
C PRO A 42 6.71 10.46 -9.43
N GLY A 43 7.93 10.55 -8.93
CA GLY A 43 8.85 11.64 -9.27
C GLY A 43 8.81 12.80 -8.28
N TYR A 44 8.09 12.67 -7.19
CA TYR A 44 8.01 13.68 -6.13
C TYR A 44 7.78 13.01 -4.79
N GLN A 45 7.97 13.76 -3.71
CA GLN A 45 7.64 13.32 -2.36
C GLN A 45 6.85 14.44 -1.66
N PHE A 46 6.08 14.06 -0.66
CA PHE A 46 5.32 15.03 0.11
C PHE A 46 5.30 14.66 1.60
N GLU A 47 4.93 15.64 2.41
CA GLU A 47 4.96 15.54 3.86
C GLU A 47 3.90 14.60 4.44
N ASP A 48 4.19 14.09 5.62
CA ASP A 48 3.25 13.28 6.40
C ASP A 48 2.09 14.12 6.90
N GLU A 49 0.97 13.47 7.09
CA GLU A 49 -0.18 14.02 7.81
C GLU A 49 -0.27 13.37 9.19
N PRO A 50 -0.83 14.06 10.20
CA PRO A 50 -0.93 13.51 11.55
C PRO A 50 -1.72 12.20 11.58
N VAL A 51 -1.26 11.23 12.37
CA VAL A 51 -1.90 9.93 12.53
C VAL A 51 -2.44 9.84 13.96
N THR A 52 -3.76 9.69 14.07
CA THR A 52 -4.46 9.65 15.36
C THR A 52 -5.17 8.32 15.59
N ARG A 53 -5.06 7.37 14.69
CA ARG A 53 -5.73 6.07 14.76
C ARG A 53 -4.72 4.93 14.75
N ASP A 54 -5.15 3.77 15.25
CA ASP A 54 -4.37 2.55 15.15
C ASP A 54 -4.49 1.95 13.75
N TYR A 55 -3.52 1.13 13.38
CA TYR A 55 -3.50 0.43 12.10
C TYR A 55 -4.24 -0.90 12.24
N LEU A 56 -5.54 -0.86 12.08
CA LEU A 56 -6.43 -2.02 12.17
C LEU A 56 -6.69 -2.61 10.78
N ALA A 57 -7.27 -3.81 10.75
CA ALA A 57 -7.56 -4.50 9.49
C ALA A 57 -8.32 -3.61 8.51
N GLY A 58 -7.87 -3.57 7.27
CA GLY A 58 -8.47 -2.78 6.20
C GLY A 58 -7.98 -1.33 6.13
N THR A 59 -7.14 -0.88 7.04
CA THR A 59 -6.56 0.47 6.98
C THR A 59 -5.65 0.60 5.77
N LEU A 60 -5.84 1.68 5.00
CA LEU A 60 -4.92 2.07 3.93
C LEU A 60 -4.02 3.19 4.43
N ALA A 61 -2.71 2.99 4.33
CA ALA A 61 -1.72 3.95 4.77
C ALA A 61 -0.57 4.04 3.77
N MET A 62 0.13 5.18 3.78
CA MET A 62 1.28 5.38 2.90
C MET A 62 2.53 4.71 3.47
N ALA A 63 3.21 3.91 2.65
CA ALA A 63 4.56 3.49 2.94
C ALA A 63 5.52 4.67 2.73
N ASN A 64 6.62 4.69 3.44
CA ASN A 64 7.62 5.75 3.30
C ASN A 64 9.02 5.24 3.63
N ALA A 65 10.02 6.06 3.36
CA ALA A 65 11.43 5.80 3.64
C ALA A 65 11.97 6.75 4.73
N GLY A 66 11.12 7.18 5.62
CA GLY A 66 11.41 8.12 6.68
C GLY A 66 10.44 9.30 6.65
N PRO A 67 10.62 10.30 7.52
CA PRO A 67 9.71 11.43 7.59
C PRO A 67 9.58 12.17 6.26
N ASN A 68 8.35 12.50 5.89
CA ASN A 68 8.04 13.35 4.72
C ASN A 68 8.55 12.79 3.39
N THR A 69 8.50 11.47 3.23
CA THR A 69 8.93 10.80 1.99
C THR A 69 7.80 10.04 1.30
N ASN A 70 6.56 10.50 1.45
CA ASN A 70 5.42 9.88 0.80
C ASN A 70 5.49 10.08 -0.72
N GLY A 71 5.12 9.06 -1.45
CA GLY A 71 5.11 9.10 -2.91
C GLY A 71 3.91 8.32 -3.46
N SER A 72 4.13 7.10 -3.91
CA SER A 72 3.08 6.26 -4.48
C SER A 72 2.84 4.95 -3.73
N GLN A 73 3.80 4.47 -2.97
CA GLN A 73 3.66 3.19 -2.29
C GLN A 73 2.71 3.28 -1.11
N PHE A 74 1.87 2.28 -0.99
CA PHE A 74 0.89 2.20 0.09
C PHE A 74 0.77 0.76 0.59
N PHE A 75 0.15 0.58 1.74
CA PHE A 75 -0.14 -0.75 2.25
C PHE A 75 -1.57 -0.83 2.79
N ILE A 76 -2.10 -2.03 2.77
CA ILE A 76 -3.40 -2.36 3.36
C ILE A 76 -3.13 -3.30 4.51
N VAL A 77 -3.60 -2.95 5.70
CA VAL A 77 -3.41 -3.78 6.89
C VAL A 77 -4.26 -5.02 6.78
N HIS A 78 -3.65 -6.20 6.96
CA HIS A 78 -4.37 -7.48 6.88
C HIS A 78 -4.99 -7.86 8.22
N GLY A 79 -4.23 -7.85 9.28
CA GLY A 79 -4.72 -8.14 10.62
C GLY A 79 -4.66 -6.89 11.50
N ARG A 80 -3.57 -6.74 12.21
CA ARG A 80 -3.29 -5.55 13.00
C ARG A 80 -1.80 -5.24 12.88
N ALA A 81 -1.47 -3.99 12.62
CA ALA A 81 -0.09 -3.57 12.52
C ALA A 81 0.26 -2.70 13.74
N ASP A 82 1.18 -3.17 14.57
CA ASP A 82 1.71 -2.41 15.70
C ASP A 82 2.87 -1.56 15.21
N LEU A 83 2.53 -0.46 14.55
CA LEU A 83 3.50 0.45 13.96
C LEU A 83 3.51 1.77 14.73
N PRO A 84 4.66 2.45 14.78
CA PRO A 84 4.65 3.84 15.23
C PRO A 84 3.81 4.69 14.28
N LYS A 85 3.24 5.78 14.77
CA LYS A 85 2.30 6.63 14.03
C LYS A 85 3.00 7.50 12.99
N ASN A 86 3.84 6.87 12.15
CA ASN A 86 4.68 7.54 11.14
C ASN A 86 4.17 7.32 9.71
N TYR A 87 3.07 6.59 9.53
CA TYR A 87 2.54 6.25 8.22
C TYR A 87 1.15 6.86 8.08
N THR A 88 1.02 7.84 7.20
CA THR A 88 -0.23 8.58 7.01
C THR A 88 -1.36 7.63 6.60
N ILE A 89 -2.43 7.61 7.40
CA ILE A 89 -3.64 6.85 7.08
C ILE A 89 -4.52 7.71 6.18
N PHE A 90 -4.95 7.14 5.03
CA PHE A 90 -5.76 7.90 4.09
C PHE A 90 -7.03 7.19 3.65
N GLY A 91 -7.26 5.95 4.06
CA GLY A 91 -8.44 5.24 3.64
C GLY A 91 -8.74 4.01 4.47
N GLN A 92 -9.87 3.38 4.15
CA GLN A 92 -10.36 2.18 4.81
C GLN A 92 -11.07 1.30 3.79
N VAL A 93 -10.74 0.01 3.77
CA VAL A 93 -11.47 -0.95 2.96
C VAL A 93 -12.88 -1.10 3.52
N VAL A 94 -13.89 -0.89 2.69
CA VAL A 94 -15.31 -1.03 3.08
C VAL A 94 -15.95 -2.30 2.54
N SER A 95 -15.33 -2.91 1.51
CA SER A 95 -15.71 -4.22 0.99
C SER A 95 -14.51 -4.85 0.30
N GLY A 96 -14.47 -6.17 0.17
CA GLY A 96 -13.40 -6.87 -0.49
C GLY A 96 -12.24 -7.30 0.43
N MET A 97 -12.44 -7.32 1.74
CA MET A 97 -11.40 -7.84 2.66
C MET A 97 -11.09 -9.31 2.41
N ASP A 98 -12.02 -10.06 1.85
CA ASP A 98 -11.78 -11.44 1.42
C ASP A 98 -10.70 -11.52 0.35
N VAL A 99 -10.63 -10.54 -0.54
CA VAL A 99 -9.57 -10.43 -1.56
C VAL A 99 -8.23 -10.10 -0.91
N VAL A 100 -8.21 -9.17 0.04
CA VAL A 100 -6.99 -8.84 0.80
C VAL A 100 -6.50 -10.08 1.56
N ASP A 101 -7.40 -10.82 2.18
CA ASP A 101 -7.07 -12.06 2.88
C ASP A 101 -6.49 -13.11 1.91
N ALA A 102 -7.09 -13.28 0.75
CA ALA A 102 -6.56 -14.19 -0.28
C ALA A 102 -5.16 -13.79 -0.72
N MET A 103 -4.92 -12.50 -0.92
CA MET A 103 -3.59 -12.00 -1.30
C MET A 103 -2.57 -12.23 -0.17
N ALA A 104 -2.97 -12.03 1.08
CA ALA A 104 -2.10 -12.22 2.23
C ALA A 104 -1.71 -13.69 2.44
N ASN A 105 -2.45 -14.62 1.88
CA ASN A 105 -2.19 -16.05 1.97
C ASN A 105 -1.42 -16.61 0.76
N LEU A 106 -1.00 -15.76 -0.18
CA LEU A 106 -0.20 -16.21 -1.30
C LEU A 106 1.19 -16.67 -0.86
N ASP A 107 1.78 -17.57 -1.63
CA ASP A 107 3.13 -18.04 -1.36
C ASP A 107 4.14 -16.91 -1.49
N VAL A 108 5.04 -16.84 -0.53
CA VAL A 108 6.10 -15.84 -0.50
C VAL A 108 7.46 -16.52 -0.37
N THR A 109 8.49 -15.82 -0.84
CA THR A 109 9.88 -16.24 -0.74
C THR A 109 10.67 -15.18 0.05
N GLN A 110 11.89 -15.54 0.43
CA GLN A 110 12.79 -14.63 1.10
C GLN A 110 13.41 -13.70 0.06
N GLY A 111 13.25 -12.38 0.26
CA GLY A 111 13.82 -11.38 -0.60
C GLY A 111 15.27 -11.06 -0.25
N SER A 112 15.85 -10.08 -0.97
CA SER A 112 17.23 -9.65 -0.78
C SER A 112 17.51 -9.10 0.63
N SER A 113 16.48 -8.58 1.31
CA SER A 113 16.61 -8.10 2.69
C SER A 113 16.61 -9.21 3.73
N GLY A 114 16.35 -10.46 3.34
CA GLY A 114 16.19 -11.59 4.24
C GLY A 114 14.78 -11.78 4.77
N GLU A 115 13.87 -10.85 4.51
CA GLU A 115 12.47 -10.93 4.93
C GLU A 115 11.70 -11.87 4.01
N ARG A 116 10.89 -12.76 4.59
CA ARG A 116 10.04 -13.67 3.82
C ARG A 116 8.73 -12.97 3.48
N SER A 117 8.73 -12.16 2.43
CA SER A 117 7.61 -11.29 2.08
C SER A 117 7.45 -11.07 0.57
N THR A 118 8.29 -11.68 -0.25
CA THR A 118 8.23 -11.51 -1.70
C THR A 118 7.27 -12.53 -2.29
N PRO A 119 6.13 -12.13 -2.86
CA PRO A 119 5.19 -13.08 -3.45
C PRO A 119 5.82 -13.78 -4.66
N SER A 120 5.66 -15.11 -4.73
CA SER A 120 6.18 -15.92 -5.86
C SER A 120 5.43 -15.58 -7.15
N ALA A 121 4.14 -15.30 -7.05
CA ALA A 121 3.31 -14.86 -8.17
C ALA A 121 2.60 -13.57 -7.72
N PRO A 122 3.23 -12.39 -7.90
CA PRO A 122 2.70 -11.16 -7.34
C PRO A 122 1.34 -10.79 -7.92
N PRO A 123 0.39 -10.41 -7.05
CA PRO A 123 -0.88 -9.89 -7.54
C PRO A 123 -0.67 -8.50 -8.16
N THR A 124 -1.43 -8.22 -9.21
CA THR A 124 -1.31 -7.00 -10.00
C THR A 124 -2.54 -6.13 -9.83
N ILE A 125 -2.35 -4.83 -9.74
CA ILE A 125 -3.43 -3.86 -9.83
C ILE A 125 -3.79 -3.73 -11.31
N GLU A 126 -4.98 -4.16 -11.69
CA GLU A 126 -5.45 -4.03 -13.08
C GLU A 126 -5.85 -2.59 -13.38
N GLY A 127 -6.45 -1.93 -12.41
CA GLY A 127 -6.86 -0.54 -12.51
C GLY A 127 -7.55 -0.10 -11.24
N ILE A 128 -7.67 1.21 -11.08
CA ILE A 128 -8.38 1.81 -9.96
C ILE A 128 -9.40 2.79 -10.52
N GLU A 129 -10.67 2.54 -10.25
CA GLU A 129 -11.74 3.45 -10.61
C GLU A 129 -12.07 4.32 -9.42
N VAL A 130 -12.10 5.64 -9.63
CA VAL A 130 -12.38 6.60 -8.56
C VAL A 130 -13.75 7.21 -8.80
N THR A 131 -14.60 7.15 -7.78
CA THR A 131 -15.89 7.83 -7.77
C THR A 131 -15.91 8.81 -6.60
N GLU A 132 -16.50 9.98 -6.83
CA GLU A 132 -16.68 10.97 -5.78
C GLU A 132 -18.17 11.12 -5.49
N GLU A 133 -18.52 11.06 -4.22
CA GLU A 133 -19.88 11.30 -3.76
C GLU A 133 -20.01 12.73 -3.26
N PRO A 134 -21.13 13.42 -3.58
CA PRO A 134 -21.35 14.78 -3.12
C PRO A 134 -21.52 14.90 -1.62
#